data_4117178fcacf11ac8f083e0a5f3e6688
#
_entry.id   4117178fcacf11ac8f083e0a5f3e6688
#
_cell.length_a   1.000
_cell.length_b   1.000
_cell.length_c   1.000
_cell.angle_alpha   90.00
_cell.angle_beta   90.00
_cell.angle_gamma   90.00
#
_symmetry.space_group_name_H-M   'P 1'
#
loop_
_entity.id
_entity.type
_entity.pdbx_description
1 polymer ?
#
loop_
_entity_poly.entity_id
_entity_poly.type
_entity_poly.pdbx_seq_one_letter_code
_entity_poly.pdbx_strand_id
1 'polypeptide(L)'
;MSSITAQDIKKEFFKSKMGIAGIAILTILILTSLITIIVIPVETFQEWNNPGSWITYPKTAIPIWVNFLSFEKLPEHKILTNPSVQKASNNEINLSSYQFDLNFDYDQFPNDFIYSYSSEYSNSPLLQMSVIRPDGIKLELISTSLPYSNVKIIHEDRIFSTDAMIKKKIMLQPEVFDFEIENLSTEDIIFSKTTSNEPLKGNYVFLIDLYEIENKGEIIESNLIIGGKSFGIMGTDELRRDLA
;
A
#
# COMPACT_ATOMS: atom_id res chain seq x y z
N MET A 1 -23.38 -52.05 42.71
CA MET A 1 -22.90 -50.90 41.97
C MET A 1 -21.83 -51.37 41.00
N SER A 2 -22.13 -51.47 39.71
CA SER A 2 -21.14 -51.85 38.71
C SER A 2 -20.16 -50.70 38.54
N SER A 3 -18.89 -50.95 38.74
CA SER A 3 -17.84 -49.95 38.48
C SER A 3 -17.79 -49.70 37.00
N ILE A 4 -18.15 -48.48 36.58
CA ILE A 4 -17.99 -48.00 35.20
C ILE A 4 -16.50 -48.03 34.88
N THR A 5 -16.11 -48.90 33.98
CA THR A 5 -14.72 -48.99 33.55
C THR A 5 -14.39 -47.93 32.48
N ALA A 6 -13.14 -47.50 32.40
CA ALA A 6 -12.69 -46.54 31.39
C ALA A 6 -13.00 -46.99 29.94
N GLN A 7 -13.09 -48.32 29.76
CA GLN A 7 -13.49 -48.90 28.47
C GLN A 7 -14.96 -48.68 28.12
N ASP A 8 -15.85 -48.70 29.14
CA ASP A 8 -17.28 -48.43 28.94
C ASP A 8 -17.52 -46.95 28.57
N ILE A 9 -16.81 -46.03 29.23
CA ILE A 9 -16.85 -44.58 28.94
C ILE A 9 -16.36 -44.32 27.52
N LYS A 10 -15.24 -44.92 27.11
CA LYS A 10 -14.70 -44.81 25.76
C LYS A 10 -15.69 -45.30 24.70
N LYS A 11 -16.33 -46.44 24.94
CA LYS A 11 -17.29 -47.06 24.02
C LYS A 11 -18.56 -46.21 23.85
N GLU A 12 -19.09 -45.63 24.95
CA GLU A 12 -20.25 -44.75 24.91
C GLU A 12 -19.91 -43.41 24.26
N PHE A 13 -18.73 -42.86 24.53
CA PHE A 13 -18.26 -41.61 23.93
C PHE A 13 -18.18 -41.73 22.40
N PHE A 14 -17.61 -42.82 21.86
CA PHE A 14 -17.53 -43.02 20.41
C PHE A 14 -18.87 -43.45 19.76
N LYS A 15 -19.89 -43.81 20.54
CA LYS A 15 -21.26 -43.98 20.05
C LYS A 15 -22.06 -42.69 20.01
N SER A 16 -21.65 -41.68 20.76
CA SER A 16 -22.30 -40.38 20.81
C SER A 16 -21.92 -39.52 19.60
N LYS A 17 -22.92 -39.03 18.86
CA LYS A 17 -22.69 -38.07 17.76
C LYS A 17 -21.97 -36.80 18.23
N MET A 18 -22.28 -36.35 19.46
CA MET A 18 -21.60 -35.20 20.09
C MET A 18 -20.13 -35.53 20.40
N GLY A 19 -19.82 -36.72 20.88
CA GLY A 19 -18.44 -37.16 21.16
C GLY A 19 -17.59 -37.20 19.88
N ILE A 20 -18.15 -37.74 18.80
CA ILE A 20 -17.47 -37.78 17.49
C ILE A 20 -17.25 -36.37 16.95
N ALA A 21 -18.26 -35.47 17.04
CA ALA A 21 -18.12 -34.07 16.63
C ALA A 21 -17.03 -33.33 17.42
N GLY A 22 -16.97 -33.57 18.75
CA GLY A 22 -15.92 -32.98 19.59
C GLY A 22 -14.52 -33.44 19.20
N ILE A 23 -14.32 -34.73 18.91
CA ILE A 23 -13.03 -35.25 18.44
C ILE A 23 -12.68 -34.64 17.08
N ALA A 24 -13.65 -34.56 16.16
CA ALA A 24 -13.41 -33.97 14.84
C ALA A 24 -12.93 -32.52 14.94
N ILE A 25 -13.60 -31.70 15.76
CA ILE A 25 -13.19 -30.31 16.02
C ILE A 25 -11.80 -30.27 16.63
N LEU A 26 -11.52 -31.08 17.66
CA LEU A 26 -10.20 -31.13 18.31
C LEU A 26 -9.09 -31.51 17.30
N THR A 27 -9.39 -32.53 16.45
CA THR A 27 -8.45 -32.95 15.42
C THR A 27 -8.16 -31.83 14.41
N ILE A 28 -9.20 -31.11 13.98
CA ILE A 28 -9.03 -29.94 13.09
C ILE A 28 -8.16 -28.90 13.76
N LEU A 29 -8.40 -28.53 15.02
CA LEU A 29 -7.61 -27.55 15.76
C LEU A 29 -6.14 -27.98 15.91
N ILE A 30 -5.87 -29.24 16.17
CA ILE A 30 -4.49 -29.76 16.25
C ILE A 30 -3.83 -29.71 14.87
N LEU A 31 -4.52 -30.13 13.82
CA LEU A 31 -3.98 -30.08 12.46
C LEU A 31 -3.70 -28.66 12.00
N THR A 32 -4.62 -27.72 12.23
CA THR A 32 -4.40 -26.31 11.91
C THR A 32 -3.21 -25.74 12.68
N SER A 33 -3.07 -26.05 13.97
CA SER A 33 -1.92 -25.63 14.79
C SER A 33 -0.59 -26.15 14.25
N LEU A 34 -0.54 -27.42 13.84
CA LEU A 34 0.67 -28.02 13.26
C LEU A 34 1.00 -27.41 11.88
N ILE A 35 -0.01 -27.19 11.05
CA ILE A 35 0.17 -26.55 9.74
C ILE A 35 0.72 -25.12 9.91
N THR A 36 0.18 -24.36 10.86
CA THR A 36 0.64 -22.99 11.16
C THR A 36 2.12 -22.95 11.47
N ILE A 37 2.64 -23.85 12.30
CA ILE A 37 4.06 -23.91 12.66
C ILE A 37 4.95 -24.21 11.44
N ILE A 38 4.44 -24.99 10.48
CA ILE A 38 5.20 -25.38 9.28
C ILE A 38 5.15 -24.28 8.21
N VAL A 39 4.01 -23.60 8.07
CA VAL A 39 3.75 -22.64 6.98
C VAL A 39 4.21 -21.23 7.32
N ILE A 40 4.05 -20.82 8.58
CA ILE A 40 4.43 -19.46 8.99
C ILE A 40 5.88 -19.45 9.46
N PRO A 41 6.78 -18.70 8.77
CA PRO A 41 8.16 -18.56 9.19
C PRO A 41 8.26 -17.93 10.58
N VAL A 42 9.27 -18.32 11.34
CA VAL A 42 9.50 -17.79 12.70
C VAL A 42 9.80 -16.28 12.67
N GLU A 43 10.39 -15.81 11.59
CA GLU A 43 10.68 -14.40 11.32
C GLU A 43 9.41 -13.54 11.34
N THR A 44 8.29 -14.04 10.83
CA THR A 44 7.00 -13.34 10.85
C THR A 44 6.56 -13.01 12.28
N PHE A 45 6.79 -13.91 13.24
CA PHE A 45 6.48 -13.65 14.64
C PHE A 45 7.41 -12.60 15.27
N GLN A 46 8.68 -12.56 14.86
CA GLN A 46 9.64 -11.56 15.33
C GLN A 46 9.31 -10.18 14.77
N GLU A 47 8.90 -10.13 13.51
CA GLU A 47 8.55 -8.88 12.81
C GLU A 47 7.11 -8.40 13.11
N TRP A 48 6.28 -9.22 13.75
CA TRP A 48 4.88 -8.89 14.01
C TRP A 48 4.67 -7.55 14.70
N ASN A 49 5.58 -7.18 15.60
CA ASN A 49 5.54 -5.91 16.32
C ASN A 49 6.46 -4.84 15.73
N ASN A 50 7.07 -5.09 14.59
CA ASN A 50 7.90 -4.11 13.87
C ASN A 50 7.05 -3.34 12.84
N PRO A 51 6.66 -2.08 13.09
CA PRO A 51 5.85 -1.32 12.13
C PRO A 51 6.50 -1.16 10.76
N GLY A 52 7.84 -1.18 10.71
CA GLY A 52 8.59 -1.05 9.46
C GLY A 52 8.32 -2.16 8.45
N SER A 53 8.10 -3.39 8.94
CA SER A 53 7.82 -4.55 8.08
C SER A 53 6.44 -4.50 7.42
N TRP A 54 5.51 -3.75 8.00
CA TRP A 54 4.11 -3.69 7.55
C TRP A 54 3.74 -2.37 6.85
N ILE A 55 4.70 -1.45 6.74
CA ILE A 55 4.41 -0.08 6.26
C ILE A 55 3.86 -0.05 4.83
N THR A 56 4.20 -1.03 4.01
CA THR A 56 3.75 -1.16 2.62
C THR A 56 2.37 -1.79 2.48
N TYR A 57 1.82 -2.33 3.56
CA TYR A 57 0.48 -2.91 3.57
C TYR A 57 -0.59 -1.85 3.81
N PRO A 58 -1.84 -2.05 3.36
CA PRO A 58 -2.92 -1.09 3.59
C PRO A 58 -3.34 -1.10 5.06
N LYS A 59 -3.81 0.04 5.54
CA LYS A 59 -4.33 0.17 6.91
C LYS A 59 -5.80 -0.22 6.95
N THR A 60 -6.21 -1.08 7.90
CA THR A 60 -7.62 -1.46 8.15
C THR A 60 -8.37 -1.91 6.88
N ALA A 61 -7.69 -2.63 6.01
CA ALA A 61 -8.33 -3.17 4.82
C ALA A 61 -9.19 -4.38 5.16
N ILE A 62 -10.35 -4.46 4.54
CA ILE A 62 -11.21 -5.65 4.64
C ILE A 62 -10.73 -6.75 3.68
N PRO A 63 -11.15 -8.02 3.87
CA PRO A 63 -10.82 -9.10 2.96
C PRO A 63 -11.25 -8.82 1.52
N ILE A 64 -10.40 -9.17 0.53
CA ILE A 64 -10.67 -8.89 -0.89
C ILE A 64 -11.94 -9.54 -1.41
N TRP A 65 -12.32 -10.71 -0.86
CA TRP A 65 -13.54 -11.43 -1.27
C TRP A 65 -14.83 -10.66 -0.94
N VAL A 66 -14.79 -9.68 -0.04
CA VAL A 66 -15.94 -8.83 0.29
C VAL A 66 -16.36 -8.00 -0.93
N ASN A 67 -15.41 -7.63 -1.82
CA ASN A 67 -15.72 -6.92 -3.06
C ASN A 67 -16.69 -7.69 -3.98
N PHE A 68 -16.71 -9.04 -3.90
CA PHE A 68 -17.67 -9.85 -4.66
C PHE A 68 -19.10 -9.78 -4.10
N LEU A 69 -19.24 -9.37 -2.84
CA LEU A 69 -20.53 -9.24 -2.15
C LEU A 69 -20.99 -7.79 -2.02
N SER A 70 -20.11 -6.83 -2.28
CA SER A 70 -20.39 -5.41 -2.16
C SER A 70 -21.02 -4.86 -3.44
N PHE A 71 -21.98 -3.92 -3.27
CA PHE A 71 -22.52 -3.14 -4.40
C PHE A 71 -21.54 -2.07 -4.88
N GLU A 72 -20.62 -1.64 -4.02
CA GLU A 72 -19.57 -0.67 -4.32
C GLU A 72 -18.24 -1.38 -4.49
N LYS A 73 -17.52 -1.04 -5.53
CA LYS A 73 -16.19 -1.58 -5.80
C LYS A 73 -15.15 -0.83 -4.97
N LEU A 74 -14.65 -1.48 -3.92
CA LEU A 74 -13.64 -0.92 -3.04
C LEU A 74 -12.26 -0.97 -3.69
N PRO A 75 -11.41 0.05 -3.46
CA PRO A 75 -10.02 0.04 -3.94
C PRO A 75 -9.25 -1.16 -3.39
N GLU A 76 -8.65 -1.90 -4.30
CA GLU A 76 -7.70 -2.96 -3.95
C GLU A 76 -6.32 -2.36 -3.68
N HIS A 77 -5.60 -2.95 -2.74
CA HIS A 77 -4.22 -2.58 -2.50
C HIS A 77 -3.35 -2.95 -3.70
N LYS A 78 -2.52 -2.01 -4.17
CA LYS A 78 -1.63 -2.21 -5.32
C LYS A 78 -0.23 -1.70 -5.01
N ILE A 79 0.76 -2.50 -5.38
CA ILE A 79 2.16 -2.08 -5.40
C ILE A 79 2.59 -2.05 -6.86
N LEU A 80 2.83 -0.85 -7.37
CA LEU A 80 3.33 -0.61 -8.72
C LEU A 80 4.86 -0.59 -8.65
N THR A 81 5.47 -1.56 -9.30
CA THR A 81 6.92 -1.70 -9.45
C THR A 81 7.30 -1.49 -10.92
N ASN A 82 8.58 -1.35 -11.21
CA ASN A 82 9.09 -1.26 -12.58
C ASN A 82 8.47 -0.11 -13.41
N PRO A 83 8.69 1.16 -13.02
CA PRO A 83 8.22 2.30 -13.78
C PRO A 83 8.84 2.31 -15.19
N SER A 84 8.15 2.90 -16.15
CA SER A 84 8.78 3.26 -17.41
C SER A 84 9.73 4.43 -17.19
N VAL A 85 10.97 4.32 -17.70
CA VAL A 85 12.01 5.33 -17.46
C VAL A 85 12.35 6.04 -18.75
N GLN A 86 12.28 7.37 -18.70
CA GLN A 86 12.72 8.24 -19.78
C GLN A 86 13.88 9.10 -19.27
N LYS A 87 14.98 9.15 -20.01
CA LYS A 87 16.13 9.98 -19.67
C LYS A 87 16.32 11.04 -20.75
N ALA A 88 16.40 12.30 -20.32
CA ALA A 88 16.71 13.42 -21.17
C ALA A 88 17.93 14.16 -20.57
N SER A 89 18.86 14.55 -21.42
CA SER A 89 20.05 15.31 -21.01
C SER A 89 20.17 16.55 -21.87
N ASN A 90 20.29 17.69 -21.23
CA ASN A 90 20.73 18.94 -21.85
C ASN A 90 22.11 19.26 -21.26
N ASN A 91 22.88 20.14 -21.88
CA ASN A 91 24.29 20.40 -21.53
C ASN A 91 24.57 20.69 -20.04
N GLU A 92 23.55 21.07 -19.28
CA GLU A 92 23.68 21.45 -17.87
C GLU A 92 22.81 20.62 -16.92
N ILE A 93 21.72 20.02 -17.42
CA ILE A 93 20.74 19.33 -16.58
C ILE A 93 20.45 17.95 -17.16
N ASN A 94 20.56 16.94 -16.31
CA ASN A 94 20.10 15.58 -16.59
C ASN A 94 18.74 15.36 -15.90
N LEU A 95 17.77 14.90 -16.66
CA LEU A 95 16.44 14.55 -16.19
C LEU A 95 16.23 13.06 -16.35
N SER A 96 15.92 12.38 -15.26
CA SER A 96 15.42 11.01 -15.26
C SER A 96 13.97 11.02 -14.78
N SER A 97 13.04 10.67 -15.67
CA SER A 97 11.61 10.62 -15.38
C SER A 97 11.14 9.17 -15.26
N TYR A 98 10.53 8.84 -14.13
CA TYR A 98 9.99 7.53 -13.79
C TYR A 98 8.47 7.62 -13.76
N GLN A 99 7.81 6.84 -14.61
CA GLN A 99 6.37 6.89 -14.80
C GLN A 99 5.72 5.60 -14.31
N PHE A 100 4.68 5.76 -13.48
CA PHE A 100 3.78 4.69 -13.04
C PHE A 100 2.38 4.93 -13.58
N ASP A 101 1.82 3.94 -14.24
CA ASP A 101 0.45 3.97 -14.76
C ASP A 101 -0.48 3.22 -13.80
N LEU A 102 -1.52 3.89 -13.33
CA LEU A 102 -2.53 3.35 -12.43
C LEU A 102 -3.90 3.43 -13.07
N ASN A 103 -4.49 2.29 -13.39
CA ASN A 103 -5.92 2.23 -13.72
C ASN A 103 -6.73 2.18 -12.42
N PHE A 104 -7.48 3.24 -12.15
CA PHE A 104 -8.34 3.41 -10.99
C PHE A 104 -9.81 3.32 -11.42
N ASP A 105 -10.45 2.19 -11.13
CA ASP A 105 -11.86 1.92 -11.46
C ASP A 105 -12.59 1.45 -10.20
N TYR A 106 -12.69 2.32 -9.20
CA TYR A 106 -13.31 2.05 -7.91
C TYR A 106 -14.33 3.13 -7.54
N ASP A 107 -15.27 2.77 -6.65
CA ASP A 107 -16.35 3.65 -6.20
C ASP A 107 -16.01 4.39 -4.91
N GLN A 108 -14.87 4.10 -4.31
CA GLN A 108 -14.35 4.77 -3.12
C GLN A 108 -12.90 5.19 -3.32
N PHE A 109 -12.43 6.14 -2.49
CA PHE A 109 -11.05 6.60 -2.49
C PHE A 109 -10.10 5.56 -1.86
N PRO A 110 -8.81 5.52 -2.27
CA PRO A 110 -7.79 4.73 -1.58
C PRO A 110 -7.55 5.28 -0.16
N ASN A 111 -6.98 4.47 0.71
CA ASN A 111 -6.67 4.89 2.09
C ASN A 111 -5.47 5.82 2.17
N ASP A 112 -4.47 5.59 1.35
CA ASP A 112 -3.24 6.37 1.24
C ASP A 112 -2.47 6.03 -0.03
N PHE A 113 -1.39 6.75 -0.29
CA PHE A 113 -0.33 6.27 -1.16
C PHE A 113 1.04 6.49 -0.51
N ILE A 114 1.99 5.63 -0.88
CA ILE A 114 3.38 5.71 -0.42
C ILE A 114 4.27 5.58 -1.65
N TYR A 115 5.15 6.53 -1.85
CA TYR A 115 6.23 6.39 -2.82
C TYR A 115 7.52 6.04 -2.07
N SER A 116 8.03 4.84 -2.28
CA SER A 116 9.29 4.35 -1.69
C SER A 116 10.34 4.24 -2.77
N TYR A 117 11.52 4.80 -2.51
CA TYR A 117 12.60 4.79 -3.47
C TYR A 117 13.98 4.63 -2.82
N SER A 118 14.90 4.09 -3.59
CA SER A 118 16.34 4.09 -3.33
C SER A 118 17.02 4.80 -4.48
N SER A 119 17.77 5.84 -4.22
CA SER A 119 18.45 6.65 -5.23
C SER A 119 19.96 6.68 -4.98
N GLU A 120 20.72 6.54 -6.05
CA GLU A 120 22.17 6.67 -6.03
C GLU A 120 22.58 7.99 -6.70
N TYR A 121 23.22 8.88 -5.97
CA TYR A 121 23.57 10.21 -6.47
C TYR A 121 24.76 10.82 -5.73
N SER A 122 25.26 11.95 -6.26
CA SER A 122 26.12 12.91 -5.57
C SER A 122 25.55 14.31 -5.72
N ASN A 123 26.04 15.27 -4.94
CA ASN A 123 25.47 16.60 -4.79
C ASN A 123 24.08 16.60 -4.13
N SER A 124 23.14 17.38 -4.63
CA SER A 124 21.80 17.52 -4.08
C SER A 124 20.79 17.59 -5.23
N PRO A 125 20.42 16.45 -5.83
CA PRO A 125 19.45 16.44 -6.90
C PRO A 125 18.08 16.90 -6.41
N LEU A 126 17.29 17.44 -7.34
CA LEU A 126 15.90 17.83 -7.09
C LEU A 126 14.99 16.67 -7.49
N LEU A 127 14.21 16.17 -6.53
CA LEU A 127 13.15 15.20 -6.78
C LEU A 127 11.81 15.93 -6.84
N GLN A 128 11.08 15.72 -7.93
CA GLN A 128 9.74 16.25 -8.12
C GLN A 128 8.76 15.11 -8.39
N MET A 129 7.65 15.09 -7.67
CA MET A 129 6.56 14.14 -7.91
C MET A 129 5.32 14.89 -8.34
N SER A 130 4.68 14.39 -9.39
CA SER A 130 3.40 14.90 -9.90
C SER A 130 2.49 13.78 -10.35
N VAL A 131 1.21 14.06 -10.48
CA VAL A 131 0.22 13.12 -11.01
C VAL A 131 -0.57 13.78 -12.14
N ILE A 132 -0.68 13.09 -13.26
CA ILE A 132 -1.61 13.43 -14.34
C ILE A 132 -2.86 12.60 -14.14
N ARG A 133 -3.98 13.26 -13.98
CA ARG A 133 -5.29 12.68 -13.70
C ARG A 133 -6.01 12.28 -15.00
N PRO A 134 -7.07 11.43 -14.93
CA PRO A 134 -7.87 11.06 -16.12
C PRO A 134 -8.50 12.24 -16.86
N ASP A 135 -8.78 13.35 -16.17
CA ASP A 135 -9.30 14.60 -16.75
C ASP A 135 -8.22 15.45 -17.45
N GLY A 136 -6.96 14.97 -17.47
CA GLY A 136 -5.82 15.64 -18.10
C GLY A 136 -5.15 16.68 -17.19
N ILE A 137 -5.65 16.89 -15.98
CA ILE A 137 -5.07 17.86 -15.05
C ILE A 137 -3.80 17.26 -14.44
N LYS A 138 -2.72 18.04 -14.43
CA LYS A 138 -1.48 17.72 -13.75
C LYS A 138 -1.43 18.40 -12.38
N LEU A 139 -1.38 17.63 -11.32
CA LEU A 139 -1.15 18.13 -9.96
C LEU A 139 0.29 17.90 -9.55
N GLU A 140 0.95 18.95 -9.09
CA GLU A 140 2.25 18.84 -8.45
C GLU A 140 2.05 18.42 -6.98
N LEU A 141 2.68 17.30 -6.58
CA LEU A 141 2.55 16.75 -5.24
C LEU A 141 3.66 17.23 -4.32
N ILE A 142 4.92 17.09 -4.74
CA ILE A 142 6.07 17.51 -3.95
C ILE A 142 7.23 17.90 -4.88
N SER A 143 8.06 18.81 -4.39
CA SER A 143 9.33 19.18 -4.99
C SER A 143 10.32 19.41 -3.85
N THR A 144 11.33 18.55 -3.75
CA THR A 144 12.30 18.56 -2.65
C THR A 144 13.70 18.27 -3.15
N SER A 145 14.70 18.94 -2.59
CA SER A 145 16.11 18.60 -2.83
C SER A 145 16.52 17.47 -1.91
N LEU A 146 17.17 16.46 -2.48
CA LEU A 146 17.74 15.38 -1.69
C LEU A 146 18.92 15.88 -0.85
N PRO A 147 19.27 15.20 0.25
CA PRO A 147 20.39 15.59 1.11
C PRO A 147 21.69 15.75 0.33
N TYR A 148 22.44 16.80 0.61
CA TYR A 148 23.71 17.04 -0.06
C TYR A 148 24.77 16.00 0.33
N SER A 149 25.49 15.48 -0.67
CA SER A 149 26.66 14.64 -0.47
C SER A 149 27.74 14.97 -1.52
N ASN A 150 28.98 15.10 -1.09
CA ASN A 150 30.13 15.33 -1.98
C ASN A 150 30.69 14.02 -2.58
N VAL A 151 30.16 12.88 -2.17
CA VAL A 151 30.50 11.54 -2.69
C VAL A 151 29.22 10.83 -3.14
N LYS A 152 29.38 9.85 -3.99
CA LYS A 152 28.28 9.01 -4.44
C LYS A 152 27.73 8.19 -3.26
N ILE A 153 26.44 8.36 -2.95
CA ILE A 153 25.75 7.66 -1.86
C ILE A 153 24.48 7.00 -2.38
N ILE A 154 24.03 6.00 -1.65
CA ILE A 154 22.68 5.45 -1.78
C ILE A 154 21.83 6.08 -0.67
N HIS A 155 20.73 6.68 -1.07
CA HIS A 155 19.75 7.30 -0.19
C HIS A 155 18.39 6.63 -0.36
N GLU A 156 17.84 6.12 0.73
CA GLU A 156 16.53 5.51 0.77
C GLU A 156 15.57 6.42 1.53
N ASP A 157 14.40 6.65 0.94
CA ASP A 157 13.38 7.48 1.58
C ASP A 157 11.97 7.07 1.12
N ARG A 158 10.97 7.59 1.82
CA ARG A 158 9.56 7.35 1.55
C ARG A 158 8.77 8.64 1.64
N ILE A 159 7.94 8.87 0.66
CA ILE A 159 7.01 10.00 0.60
C ILE A 159 5.61 9.45 0.88
N PHE A 160 4.97 9.95 1.94
CA PHE A 160 3.64 9.53 2.35
C PHE A 160 2.60 10.54 1.89
N SER A 161 1.45 10.08 1.43
CA SER A 161 0.32 10.96 1.08
C SER A 161 -0.14 11.85 2.23
N THR A 162 0.09 11.39 3.47
CA THR A 162 -0.21 12.13 4.70
C THR A 162 0.77 13.26 4.99
N ASP A 163 1.84 13.42 4.19
CA ASP A 163 2.76 14.54 4.36
C ASP A 163 2.04 15.87 4.12
N ALA A 164 2.08 16.74 5.12
CA ALA A 164 1.46 18.05 5.07
C ALA A 164 1.98 18.94 3.92
N MET A 165 3.20 18.69 3.45
CA MET A 165 3.77 19.42 2.32
C MET A 165 3.04 19.11 1.01
N ILE A 166 2.62 17.86 0.80
CA ILE A 166 1.86 17.46 -0.39
C ILE A 166 0.52 18.18 -0.40
N LYS A 167 -0.25 18.07 0.69
CA LYS A 167 -1.54 18.75 0.79
C LYS A 167 -1.40 20.26 0.57
N LYS A 168 -0.40 20.88 1.22
CA LYS A 168 -0.13 22.30 1.04
C LYS A 168 0.21 22.64 -0.41
N LYS A 169 1.00 21.81 -1.10
CA LYS A 169 1.37 22.05 -2.51
C LYS A 169 0.14 21.98 -3.42
N ILE A 170 -0.76 21.02 -3.21
CA ILE A 170 -2.02 20.91 -3.96
C ILE A 170 -2.92 22.12 -3.69
N MET A 171 -3.01 22.58 -2.44
CA MET A 171 -3.81 23.75 -2.06
C MET A 171 -3.32 25.06 -2.65
N LEU A 172 -2.07 25.13 -3.11
CA LEU A 172 -1.56 26.25 -3.88
C LEU A 172 -1.99 26.24 -5.36
N GLN A 173 -2.77 25.23 -5.77
CA GLN A 173 -3.35 25.04 -7.11
C GLN A 173 -4.89 25.08 -7.04
N PRO A 174 -5.52 26.10 -6.42
CA PRO A 174 -6.95 26.08 -6.07
C PRO A 174 -7.88 26.14 -7.30
N GLU A 175 -7.39 26.65 -8.44
CA GLU A 175 -8.18 26.82 -9.67
C GLU A 175 -8.62 25.48 -10.32
N VAL A 176 -8.12 24.36 -9.76
CA VAL A 176 -8.39 23.03 -10.26
C VAL A 176 -9.75 22.48 -9.77
N PHE A 177 -10.20 22.92 -8.59
CA PHE A 177 -11.39 22.34 -7.94
C PHE A 177 -12.47 23.39 -7.72
N ASP A 178 -13.71 23.03 -8.09
CA ASP A 178 -14.91 23.89 -7.96
C ASP A 178 -15.60 23.73 -6.57
N PHE A 179 -14.97 23.01 -5.64
CA PHE A 179 -15.51 22.74 -4.29
C PHE A 179 -14.42 22.85 -3.20
N GLU A 180 -14.85 22.92 -1.94
CA GLU A 180 -13.92 23.05 -0.81
C GLU A 180 -13.12 21.77 -0.57
N ILE A 181 -11.80 21.86 -0.69
CA ILE A 181 -10.86 20.73 -0.52
C ILE A 181 -10.10 20.76 0.82
N GLU A 182 -10.24 21.82 1.60
CA GLU A 182 -9.45 22.05 2.82
C GLU A 182 -9.56 20.93 3.86
N ASN A 183 -10.77 20.38 4.00
CA ASN A 183 -11.07 19.34 4.98
C ASN A 183 -10.88 17.90 4.46
N LEU A 184 -10.54 17.74 3.18
CA LEU A 184 -10.34 16.44 2.57
C LEU A 184 -8.93 15.90 2.83
N SER A 185 -8.77 14.58 2.76
CA SER A 185 -7.46 13.95 2.76
C SER A 185 -6.75 14.22 1.42
N THR A 186 -5.45 14.01 1.37
CA THR A 186 -4.67 14.18 0.12
C THR A 186 -5.16 13.23 -0.98
N GLU A 187 -5.48 12.00 -0.60
CA GLU A 187 -6.01 10.97 -1.49
C GLU A 187 -7.36 11.36 -2.06
N ASP A 188 -8.26 11.83 -1.20
CA ASP A 188 -9.58 12.28 -1.63
C ASP A 188 -9.46 13.40 -2.67
N ILE A 189 -8.54 14.36 -2.44
CA ILE A 189 -8.31 15.45 -3.40
C ILE A 189 -7.76 14.93 -4.73
N ILE A 190 -6.74 14.07 -4.70
CA ILE A 190 -6.10 13.57 -5.93
C ILE A 190 -7.08 12.74 -6.75
N PHE A 191 -7.89 11.90 -6.10
CA PHE A 191 -8.76 10.94 -6.76
C PHE A 191 -10.22 11.42 -6.93
N SER A 192 -10.58 12.66 -6.48
CA SER A 192 -11.92 13.20 -6.68
C SER A 192 -12.11 13.81 -8.07
N LYS A 193 -13.37 13.96 -8.49
CA LYS A 193 -13.74 14.82 -9.60
C LYS A 193 -13.42 16.29 -9.26
N THR A 194 -13.26 17.13 -10.28
CA THR A 194 -13.05 18.58 -10.06
C THR A 194 -14.27 19.29 -9.52
N THR A 195 -15.46 18.73 -9.76
CA THR A 195 -16.76 19.34 -9.43
C THR A 195 -17.41 18.78 -8.18
N SER A 196 -16.91 17.67 -7.62
CA SER A 196 -17.50 17.00 -6.46
C SER A 196 -16.52 16.06 -5.77
N ASN A 197 -16.75 15.81 -4.47
CA ASN A 197 -16.01 14.80 -3.71
C ASN A 197 -16.50 13.38 -4.04
N GLU A 198 -16.45 13.01 -5.33
CA GLU A 198 -16.72 11.66 -5.81
C GLU A 198 -15.51 11.11 -6.55
N PRO A 199 -15.24 9.80 -6.51
CA PRO A 199 -14.09 9.23 -7.19
C PRO A 199 -14.11 9.49 -8.71
N LEU A 200 -12.98 9.97 -9.22
CA LEU A 200 -12.72 10.11 -10.63
C LEU A 200 -12.07 8.84 -11.14
N LYS A 201 -12.82 8.05 -11.93
CA LYS A 201 -12.32 6.81 -12.51
C LYS A 201 -11.51 7.07 -13.78
N GLY A 202 -10.50 6.25 -14.00
CA GLY A 202 -9.68 6.29 -15.21
C GLY A 202 -8.21 6.04 -14.97
N ASN A 203 -7.38 6.43 -15.92
CA ASN A 203 -5.95 6.22 -15.86
C ASN A 203 -5.26 7.43 -15.25
N TYR A 204 -4.54 7.19 -14.15
CA TYR A 204 -3.65 8.12 -13.50
C TYR A 204 -2.20 7.82 -13.89
N VAL A 205 -1.42 8.85 -14.12
CA VAL A 205 0.00 8.72 -14.42
C VAL A 205 0.79 9.47 -13.35
N PHE A 206 1.48 8.74 -12.48
CA PHE A 206 2.39 9.33 -11.52
C PHE A 206 3.77 9.48 -12.14
N LEU A 207 4.30 10.70 -12.11
CA LEU A 207 5.60 11.06 -12.65
C LEU A 207 6.53 11.44 -11.50
N ILE A 208 7.70 10.83 -11.48
CA ILE A 208 8.77 11.14 -10.55
C ILE A 208 9.97 11.58 -11.37
N ASP A 209 10.27 12.86 -11.30
CA ASP A 209 11.33 13.51 -12.04
C ASP A 209 12.52 13.76 -11.12
N LEU A 210 13.68 13.23 -11.47
CA LEU A 210 14.95 13.47 -10.80
C LEU A 210 15.79 14.39 -11.68
N TYR A 211 16.04 15.62 -11.19
CA TYR A 211 16.85 16.64 -11.86
C TYR A 211 18.22 16.69 -11.23
N GLU A 212 19.25 16.62 -12.04
CA GLU A 212 20.65 16.69 -11.63
C GLU A 212 21.44 17.65 -12.48
N ILE A 213 22.39 18.33 -11.84
CA ILE A 213 23.35 19.21 -12.48
C ILE A 213 24.69 18.47 -12.51
N GLU A 214 25.27 18.31 -13.69
CA GLU A 214 26.63 17.76 -13.95
C GLU A 214 26.82 16.25 -13.65
N ASN A 215 26.05 15.64 -12.77
CA ASN A 215 26.19 14.23 -12.39
C ASN A 215 25.02 13.37 -12.90
N LYS A 216 25.27 12.06 -12.98
CA LYS A 216 24.24 11.11 -13.36
C LYS A 216 23.81 10.31 -12.12
N GLY A 217 22.82 10.82 -11.37
CA GLY A 217 22.12 10.01 -10.39
C GLY A 217 21.01 9.21 -11.04
N GLU A 218 20.59 8.22 -10.33
CA GLU A 218 19.45 7.39 -10.76
C GLU A 218 18.69 6.85 -9.54
N ILE A 219 17.42 6.59 -9.75
CA ILE A 219 16.62 5.84 -8.80
C ILE A 219 16.82 4.37 -9.13
N ILE A 220 17.40 3.62 -8.18
CA ILE A 220 17.75 2.20 -8.32
C ILE A 220 16.49 1.35 -8.08
N GLU A 221 15.75 1.69 -7.02
CA GLU A 221 14.48 1.05 -6.68
C GLU A 221 13.39 2.11 -6.57
N SER A 222 12.23 1.80 -7.10
CA SER A 222 11.11 2.73 -7.17
C SER A 222 9.79 1.96 -7.11
N ASN A 223 9.04 2.18 -6.05
CA ASN A 223 7.76 1.53 -5.82
C ASN A 223 6.70 2.56 -5.44
N LEU A 224 5.59 2.57 -6.18
CA LEU A 224 4.41 3.34 -5.83
C LEU A 224 3.34 2.42 -5.26
N ILE A 225 3.01 2.61 -4.00
CA ILE A 225 2.05 1.81 -3.25
C ILE A 225 0.75 2.62 -3.14
N ILE A 226 -0.35 2.04 -3.57
CA ILE A 226 -1.69 2.60 -3.39
C ILE A 226 -2.40 1.77 -2.34
N GLY A 227 -2.60 2.35 -1.17
CA GLY A 227 -3.24 1.70 -0.03
C GLY A 227 -4.72 1.48 -0.29
N GLY A 228 -5.10 0.23 -0.53
CA GLY A 228 -6.49 -0.14 -0.78
C GLY A 228 -7.32 -0.24 0.49
N LYS A 229 -8.64 -0.30 0.31
CA LYS A 229 -9.63 -0.64 1.36
C LYS A 229 -9.89 -2.13 1.45
N SER A 230 -9.42 -2.91 0.47
CA SER A 230 -9.50 -4.37 0.47
C SER A 230 -8.14 -4.99 0.19
N PHE A 231 -7.79 -6.06 0.94
CA PHE A 231 -6.51 -6.74 0.83
C PHE A 231 -6.57 -8.16 1.41
N GLY A 232 -5.88 -9.09 0.76
CA GLY A 232 -5.65 -10.44 1.27
C GLY A 232 -6.93 -11.24 1.56
N ILE A 233 -6.76 -12.38 2.24
CA ILE A 233 -7.86 -13.29 2.57
C ILE A 233 -8.61 -12.83 3.83
N MET A 234 -7.88 -12.27 4.81
CA MET A 234 -8.44 -11.87 6.11
C MET A 234 -8.40 -10.35 6.33
N GLY A 235 -7.81 -9.59 5.42
CA GLY A 235 -7.63 -8.14 5.57
C GLY A 235 -6.44 -7.78 6.44
N THR A 236 -6.39 -6.50 6.86
CA THR A 236 -5.32 -5.96 7.72
C THR A 236 -5.88 -5.21 8.91
N ASP A 237 -5.09 -5.09 9.96
CA ASP A 237 -5.42 -4.32 11.16
C ASP A 237 -4.97 -2.84 11.09
N GLU A 238 -5.15 -2.11 12.21
CA GLU A 238 -4.73 -0.71 12.34
C GLU A 238 -3.22 -0.51 12.24
N LEU A 239 -2.42 -1.55 12.51
CA LEU A 239 -0.97 -1.56 12.38
C LEU A 239 -0.50 -2.05 11.00
N ARG A 240 -1.43 -2.21 10.05
CA ARG A 240 -1.19 -2.69 8.67
C ARG A 240 -0.79 -4.17 8.59
N ARG A 241 -0.89 -4.94 9.68
CA ARG A 241 -0.48 -6.35 9.70
C ARG A 241 -1.47 -7.19 8.92
N ASP A 242 -0.95 -8.07 8.06
CA ASP A 242 -1.78 -9.06 7.38
C ASP A 242 -2.33 -10.06 8.40
N LEU A 243 -3.64 -10.27 8.38
CA LEU A 243 -4.34 -11.15 9.31
C LEU A 243 -4.48 -12.60 8.80
N ALA A 244 -3.94 -12.93 7.61
CA ALA A 244 -3.98 -14.25 7.01
C ALA A 244 -2.78 -15.13 7.38
#